data_e5d4ecfffe916323fc596583410b5b9b
#
_entry.id   e5d4ecfffe916323fc596583410b5b9b
#
_cell.length_a   1.000
_cell.length_b   1.000
_cell.length_c   1.000
_cell.angle_alpha   90.00
_cell.angle_beta   90.00
_cell.angle_gamma   90.00
#
_symmetry.space_group_name_H-M   'P 1'
#
loop_
_entity.id
_entity.type
_entity.pdbx_description
1 polymer ?
#
loop_
_entity_poly.entity_id
_entity_poly.type
_entity_poly.pdbx_seq_one_letter_code
_entity_poly.pdbx_strand_id
1 'polypeptide(L)'
;LASRQGEEHGRGAADDGCSAAVRKIQSAIELDRFMAAIFRDEEAVAADLCTQLGIRQSDEMPRKTELLIEQFIEMGDAVRFLEVTGGMVTHLQTDGSIAYEVFEPSESLAESEILSLEEKFLAGQGQNLTPSRFSKDPEEQASISKSVRDTLESVARALDVTGYCRIDAFVRIFSDGRVETIIIEVNSLPGMTPATCIYHQASINGYKPFEFIREILKFGENRTA
;
A
#
# COMPACT_ATOMS: atom_id res chain seq x y z
N LEU A 1 13.98 -11.33 -0.73
CA LEU A 1 14.31 -10.07 -0.04
C LEU A 1 14.05 -8.91 -0.99
N ALA A 2 13.19 -8.00 -0.61
CA ALA A 2 12.97 -6.74 -1.32
C ALA A 2 13.69 -5.62 -0.56
N SER A 3 14.24 -4.65 -1.26
CA SER A 3 14.85 -3.48 -0.66
C SER A 3 14.04 -2.24 -1.03
N ARG A 4 13.64 -1.46 -0.03
CA ARG A 4 13.05 -0.13 -0.19
C ARG A 4 14.00 0.93 0.38
N GLN A 5 13.94 2.12 -0.18
CA GLN A 5 14.66 3.26 0.38
C GLN A 5 13.88 3.91 1.50
N GLY A 6 14.58 4.29 2.58
CA GLY A 6 14.03 5.17 3.58
C GLY A 6 13.80 6.57 3.01
N GLU A 7 12.69 7.18 3.33
CA GLU A 7 12.33 8.53 2.91
C GLU A 7 13.25 9.55 3.56
N GLU A 8 13.96 10.36 2.78
CA GLU A 8 14.52 11.61 3.28
C GLU A 8 13.44 12.69 3.31
N HIS A 9 13.18 13.22 4.49
CA HIS A 9 12.39 14.42 4.68
C HIS A 9 13.15 15.63 4.12
N GLY A 10 12.79 16.06 2.94
CA GLY A 10 13.29 17.34 2.45
C GLY A 10 13.17 17.58 0.96
N ARG A 11 12.09 18.17 0.57
CA ARG A 11 11.72 18.90 -0.65
C ARG A 11 10.79 18.15 -1.60
N GLY A 12 9.52 18.48 -1.49
CA GLY A 12 8.49 18.75 -2.46
C GLY A 12 8.62 18.20 -3.87
N ALA A 13 8.72 16.92 -4.03
CA ALA A 13 8.04 16.14 -5.01
C ALA A 13 7.38 15.05 -4.17
N ALA A 14 6.10 14.81 -4.33
CA ALA A 14 5.47 13.67 -3.73
C ALA A 14 6.28 12.44 -4.15
N ASP A 15 7.08 11.91 -3.23
CA ASP A 15 7.68 10.60 -3.41
C ASP A 15 6.53 9.64 -3.21
N ASP A 16 5.95 9.25 -4.31
CA ASP A 16 4.78 8.42 -4.44
C ASP A 16 5.07 6.95 -4.15
N GLY A 17 6.16 6.68 -3.47
CA GLY A 17 6.58 5.36 -3.04
C GLY A 17 6.95 4.40 -4.17
N CYS A 18 7.03 4.87 -5.43
CA CYS A 18 7.67 4.17 -6.52
C CYS A 18 9.09 4.65 -6.64
N SER A 19 9.98 3.99 -5.94
CA SER A 19 11.40 4.26 -6.05
C SER A 19 11.98 3.53 -7.26
N ALA A 20 12.74 4.24 -8.09
CA ALA A 20 13.57 3.62 -9.13
C ALA A 20 14.60 2.62 -8.56
N ALA A 21 14.76 2.58 -7.26
CA ALA A 21 15.70 1.73 -6.53
C ALA A 21 15.03 0.65 -5.67
N VAL A 22 13.82 0.21 -5.99
CA VAL A 22 13.24 -1.00 -5.37
C VAL A 22 13.63 -2.21 -6.19
N ARG A 23 14.14 -3.26 -5.52
CA ARG A 23 14.57 -4.47 -6.19
C ARG A 23 14.32 -5.73 -5.37
N LYS A 24 13.79 -6.75 -6.00
CA LYS A 24 13.74 -8.11 -5.44
C LYS A 24 15.15 -8.70 -5.48
N ILE A 25 15.69 -9.05 -4.32
CA ILE A 25 17.03 -9.64 -4.16
C ILE A 25 16.87 -11.14 -3.90
N GLN A 26 17.58 -11.95 -4.67
CA GLN A 26 17.51 -13.41 -4.61
C GLN A 26 18.78 -14.06 -4.04
N SER A 27 19.88 -13.32 -3.88
CA SER A 27 21.12 -13.83 -3.33
C SER A 27 21.94 -12.77 -2.61
N ALA A 28 22.84 -13.20 -1.72
CA ALA A 28 23.78 -12.29 -1.05
C ALA A 28 24.67 -11.53 -2.05
N ILE A 29 25.10 -12.19 -3.12
CA ILE A 29 25.92 -11.55 -4.16
C ILE A 29 25.14 -10.44 -4.88
N GLU A 30 23.85 -10.66 -5.14
CA GLU A 30 23.01 -9.63 -5.75
C GLU A 30 22.79 -8.46 -4.79
N LEU A 31 22.60 -8.74 -3.49
CA LEU A 31 22.52 -7.71 -2.47
C LEU A 31 23.79 -6.85 -2.42
N ASP A 32 24.96 -7.48 -2.37
CA ASP A 32 26.24 -6.78 -2.35
C ASP A 32 26.42 -5.86 -3.56
N ARG A 33 26.06 -6.33 -4.75
CA ARG A 33 26.07 -5.51 -5.98
C ARG A 33 25.10 -4.34 -5.92
N PHE A 34 23.89 -4.59 -5.45
CA PHE A 34 22.88 -3.55 -5.31
C PHE A 34 23.33 -2.49 -4.29
N MET A 35 23.86 -2.92 -3.15
CA MET A 35 24.43 -2.02 -2.14
C MET A 35 25.58 -1.19 -2.71
N ALA A 36 26.49 -1.79 -3.48
CA ALA A 36 27.57 -1.08 -4.14
C ALA A 36 27.06 0.00 -5.12
N ALA A 37 25.92 -0.26 -5.80
CA ALA A 37 25.32 0.74 -6.68
C ALA A 37 24.66 1.89 -5.89
N ILE A 38 23.99 1.61 -4.77
CA ILE A 38 23.28 2.61 -3.96
C ILE A 38 24.24 3.47 -3.14
N PHE A 39 25.25 2.85 -2.51
CA PHE A 39 26.19 3.51 -1.57
C PHE A 39 27.46 4.04 -2.24
N ARG A 40 27.52 4.09 -3.55
CA ARG A 40 28.67 4.60 -4.28
C ARG A 40 28.96 6.07 -3.98
N ASP A 41 30.20 6.48 -4.10
CA ASP A 41 30.63 7.88 -3.98
C ASP A 41 30.48 8.64 -5.31
N GLU A 42 30.66 7.95 -6.44
CA GLU A 42 30.54 8.50 -7.77
C GLU A 42 29.10 8.84 -8.13
N GLU A 43 28.89 9.83 -9.00
CA GLU A 43 27.58 10.24 -9.44
C GLU A 43 26.91 9.16 -10.29
N ALA A 44 27.64 8.52 -11.17
CA ALA A 44 27.16 7.45 -12.03
C ALA A 44 27.45 6.06 -11.47
N VAL A 45 26.59 5.09 -11.74
CA VAL A 45 26.85 3.68 -11.47
C VAL A 45 27.88 3.17 -12.48
N ALA A 46 28.87 2.41 -12.02
CA ALA A 46 29.90 1.82 -12.89
C ALA A 46 29.26 0.91 -13.95
N ALA A 47 29.75 0.95 -15.19
CA ALA A 47 29.15 0.27 -16.33
C ALA A 47 29.10 -1.27 -16.18
N ASP A 48 30.11 -1.85 -15.54
CA ASP A 48 30.14 -3.28 -15.22
C ASP A 48 29.08 -3.65 -14.18
N LEU A 49 28.85 -2.79 -13.19
CA LEU A 49 27.84 -2.98 -12.17
C LEU A 49 26.41 -2.82 -12.77
N CYS A 50 26.23 -1.86 -13.68
CA CYS A 50 24.99 -1.75 -14.45
C CYS A 50 24.67 -3.05 -15.20
N THR A 51 25.68 -3.61 -15.86
CA THR A 51 25.53 -4.89 -16.59
C THR A 51 25.16 -6.04 -15.65
N GLN A 52 25.81 -6.14 -14.49
CA GLN A 52 25.57 -7.19 -13.49
C GLN A 52 24.20 -7.08 -12.82
N LEU A 53 23.70 -5.87 -12.69
CA LEU A 53 22.35 -5.60 -12.14
C LEU A 53 21.25 -5.59 -13.22
N GLY A 54 21.60 -5.66 -14.50
CA GLY A 54 20.64 -5.58 -15.60
C GLY A 54 19.93 -4.22 -15.69
N ILE A 55 20.58 -3.14 -15.24
CA ILE A 55 20.09 -1.76 -15.33
C ILE A 55 20.80 -1.01 -16.45
N ARG A 56 20.16 0.01 -17.02
CA ARG A 56 20.78 0.89 -18.01
C ARG A 56 21.55 2.00 -17.27
N GLN A 57 22.60 2.50 -17.87
CA GLN A 57 23.32 3.67 -17.34
C GLN A 57 22.46 4.95 -17.27
N SER A 58 21.40 5.00 -18.09
CA SER A 58 20.42 6.09 -18.09
C SER A 58 19.36 5.95 -17.00
N ASP A 59 19.25 4.79 -16.36
CA ASP A 59 18.27 4.57 -15.30
C ASP A 59 18.67 5.37 -14.07
N GLU A 60 17.73 6.09 -13.50
CA GLU A 60 17.97 6.84 -12.27
C GLU A 60 18.16 5.88 -11.10
N MET A 61 19.42 5.73 -10.69
CA MET A 61 19.78 4.97 -9.49
C MET A 61 20.28 5.97 -8.45
N PRO A 62 19.43 6.39 -7.50
CA PRO A 62 19.79 7.41 -6.53
C PRO A 62 20.90 6.92 -5.60
N ARG A 63 21.78 7.83 -5.18
CA ARG A 63 22.74 7.57 -4.10
C ARG A 63 22.04 7.74 -2.77
N LYS A 64 22.22 6.82 -1.86
CA LYS A 64 21.65 6.85 -0.51
C LYS A 64 22.70 6.43 0.51
N THR A 65 22.44 6.78 1.76
CA THR A 65 23.24 6.39 2.92
C THR A 65 22.61 5.26 3.71
N GLU A 66 21.34 5.00 3.45
CA GLU A 66 20.53 3.98 4.14
C GLU A 66 19.73 3.16 3.13
N LEU A 67 19.44 1.93 3.49
CA LEU A 67 18.69 0.98 2.70
C LEU A 67 17.76 0.20 3.61
N LEU A 68 16.46 0.17 3.26
CA LEU A 68 15.50 -0.70 3.92
C LEU A 68 15.48 -2.07 3.22
N ILE A 69 15.64 -3.12 3.99
CA ILE A 69 15.53 -4.52 3.53
C ILE A 69 14.31 -5.13 4.19
N GLU A 70 13.35 -5.55 3.38
CA GLU A 70 12.11 -6.17 3.84
C GLU A 70 12.01 -7.60 3.33
N GLN A 71 11.23 -8.42 4.03
CA GLN A 71 10.87 -9.74 3.53
C GLN A 71 10.03 -9.57 2.26
N PHE A 72 10.44 -10.23 1.18
CA PHE A 72 9.60 -10.32 -0.01
C PHE A 72 8.45 -11.29 0.24
N ILE A 73 7.23 -10.79 0.17
CA ILE A 73 6.02 -11.57 0.41
C ILE A 73 5.59 -12.23 -0.89
N GLU A 74 5.47 -13.54 -0.88
CA GLU A 74 5.07 -14.36 -2.03
C GLU A 74 3.77 -15.09 -1.74
N MET A 75 3.13 -15.62 -2.76
CA MET A 75 1.91 -16.41 -2.66
C MET A 75 2.06 -17.63 -1.74
N GLY A 76 3.23 -18.29 -1.77
CA GLY A 76 3.46 -19.53 -1.02
C GLY A 76 2.45 -20.62 -1.38
N ASP A 77 1.90 -21.31 -0.37
CA ASP A 77 0.92 -22.39 -0.54
C ASP A 77 -0.53 -21.88 -0.68
N ALA A 78 -0.73 -20.56 -0.74
CA ALA A 78 -2.06 -19.99 -0.93
C ALA A 78 -2.60 -20.33 -2.33
N VAL A 79 -3.91 -20.53 -2.44
CA VAL A 79 -4.59 -20.75 -3.73
C VAL A 79 -4.92 -19.42 -4.42
N ARG A 80 -4.92 -18.31 -3.67
CA ARG A 80 -5.06 -16.95 -4.19
C ARG A 80 -4.17 -15.98 -3.41
N PHE A 81 -3.65 -15.02 -4.12
CA PHE A 81 -2.81 -13.95 -3.57
C PHE A 81 -3.20 -12.63 -4.24
N LEU A 82 -3.61 -11.66 -3.45
CA LEU A 82 -4.09 -10.38 -3.93
C LEU A 82 -3.39 -9.26 -3.16
N GLU A 83 -3.12 -8.17 -3.83
CA GLU A 83 -2.83 -6.89 -3.18
C GLU A 83 -4.13 -6.12 -3.06
N VAL A 84 -4.43 -5.65 -1.86
CA VAL A 84 -5.65 -4.89 -1.56
C VAL A 84 -5.31 -3.59 -0.87
N THR A 85 -6.18 -2.62 -1.06
CA THR A 85 -6.15 -1.35 -0.35
C THR A 85 -7.49 -1.13 0.35
N GLY A 86 -7.49 -0.91 1.66
CA GLY A 86 -8.66 -0.67 2.48
C GLY A 86 -8.68 0.76 3.00
N GLY A 87 -9.66 1.55 2.57
CA GLY A 87 -9.95 2.86 3.14
C GLY A 87 -10.81 2.72 4.40
N MET A 88 -10.71 3.71 5.27
CA MET A 88 -11.54 3.79 6.46
C MET A 88 -11.78 5.23 6.88
N VAL A 89 -12.81 5.38 7.71
CA VAL A 89 -13.10 6.61 8.44
C VAL A 89 -13.36 6.27 9.91
N THR A 90 -13.05 7.19 10.80
CA THR A 90 -13.35 7.04 12.22
C THR A 90 -14.43 8.04 12.64
N HIS A 91 -15.21 7.68 13.65
CA HIS A 91 -16.30 8.49 14.15
C HIS A 91 -16.12 8.70 15.66
N LEU A 92 -16.07 9.96 16.08
CA LEU A 92 -16.07 10.30 17.50
C LEU A 92 -17.47 10.08 18.06
N GLN A 93 -17.58 9.19 19.05
CA GLN A 93 -18.83 8.90 19.73
C GLN A 93 -19.12 9.90 20.83
N THR A 94 -20.35 9.96 21.29
CA THR A 94 -20.79 10.88 22.37
C THR A 94 -20.13 10.60 23.72
N ASP A 95 -19.65 9.39 23.95
CA ASP A 95 -18.92 8.98 25.15
C ASP A 95 -17.40 9.24 25.03
N GLY A 96 -16.93 9.84 23.93
CA GLY A 96 -15.53 10.11 23.66
C GLY A 96 -14.76 8.92 23.04
N SER A 97 -15.39 7.76 22.86
CA SER A 97 -14.76 6.65 22.18
C SER A 97 -14.72 6.87 20.66
N ILE A 98 -13.83 6.13 19.99
CA ILE A 98 -13.69 6.16 18.52
C ILE A 98 -14.24 4.86 17.94
N ALA A 99 -15.26 5.00 17.07
CA ALA A 99 -15.72 3.91 16.23
C ALA A 99 -14.95 3.92 14.90
N TYR A 100 -14.58 2.74 14.42
CA TYR A 100 -13.85 2.54 13.18
C TYR A 100 -14.79 1.95 12.13
N GLU A 101 -14.82 2.53 10.96
CA GLU A 101 -15.57 2.05 9.82
C GLU A 101 -14.61 1.76 8.68
N VAL A 102 -14.31 0.47 8.46
CA VAL A 102 -13.47 -0.01 7.37
C VAL A 102 -14.36 -0.31 6.18
N PHE A 103 -14.06 0.31 5.05
CA PHE A 103 -14.78 0.14 3.80
C PHE A 103 -14.46 -1.20 3.13
N GLU A 104 -15.31 -1.59 2.17
CA GLU A 104 -14.99 -2.71 1.28
C GLU A 104 -13.69 -2.40 0.53
N PRO A 105 -12.65 -3.27 0.66
CA PRO A 105 -11.36 -3.00 0.06
C PRO A 105 -11.39 -3.07 -1.46
N SER A 106 -10.45 -2.39 -2.09
CA SER A 106 -10.19 -2.49 -3.53
C SER A 106 -9.04 -3.45 -3.78
N GLU A 107 -9.14 -4.24 -4.85
CA GLU A 107 -8.08 -5.09 -5.38
C GLU A 107 -7.22 -4.28 -6.35
N SER A 108 -5.90 -4.32 -6.18
CA SER A 108 -4.93 -3.78 -7.13
C SER A 108 -4.72 -4.80 -8.27
N LEU A 109 -4.84 -4.34 -9.51
CA LEU A 109 -4.64 -5.16 -10.72
C LEU A 109 -3.26 -4.84 -11.32
N ALA A 110 -2.20 -5.05 -10.57
CA ALA A 110 -0.84 -4.85 -11.07
C ALA A 110 -0.49 -5.89 -12.16
N GLU A 111 0.13 -5.45 -13.24
CA GLU A 111 0.64 -6.34 -14.30
C GLU A 111 2.01 -6.94 -13.95
N SER A 112 2.70 -6.42 -12.93
CA SER A 112 4.04 -6.86 -12.51
C SER A 112 4.12 -7.16 -11.01
N GLU A 113 5.16 -7.89 -10.59
CA GLU A 113 5.43 -8.19 -9.17
C GLU A 113 5.71 -6.94 -8.31
N ILE A 114 6.05 -5.82 -8.95
CA ILE A 114 6.30 -4.52 -8.32
C ILE A 114 5.56 -3.47 -9.14
N LEU A 115 4.68 -2.72 -8.48
CA LEU A 115 3.95 -1.62 -9.13
C LEU A 115 4.94 -0.56 -9.66
N SER A 116 4.85 -0.28 -10.95
CA SER A 116 5.59 0.83 -11.56
C SER A 116 4.99 2.17 -11.14
N LEU A 117 5.76 3.24 -11.33
CA LEU A 117 5.29 4.62 -11.12
C LEU A 117 4.02 4.91 -11.93
N GLU A 118 4.02 4.50 -13.20
CA GLU A 118 2.89 4.69 -14.10
C GLU A 118 1.65 3.92 -13.61
N GLU A 119 1.81 2.69 -13.15
CA GLU A 119 0.73 1.88 -12.59
C GLU A 119 0.14 2.51 -11.32
N LYS A 120 0.96 3.12 -10.46
CA LYS A 120 0.48 3.83 -9.27
C LYS A 120 -0.29 5.12 -9.62
N PHE A 121 0.20 5.93 -10.55
CA PHE A 121 -0.44 7.20 -10.91
C PHE A 121 -1.62 7.04 -11.86
N LEU A 122 -1.54 6.11 -12.80
CA LEU A 122 -2.63 5.78 -13.72
C LEU A 122 -3.66 4.85 -13.10
N ALA A 123 -3.36 4.23 -11.95
CA ALA A 123 -4.26 3.35 -11.20
C ALA A 123 -5.63 4.00 -10.89
N GLY A 124 -5.70 5.32 -10.87
CA GLY A 124 -6.98 6.04 -10.81
C GLY A 124 -7.89 5.85 -12.04
N GLN A 125 -7.40 5.22 -13.11
CA GLN A 125 -8.16 5.05 -14.35
C GLN A 125 -8.54 3.59 -14.67
N GLY A 126 -8.53 2.67 -13.71
CA GLY A 126 -9.09 1.33 -13.93
C GLY A 126 -8.26 0.14 -13.46
N GLN A 127 -7.12 0.37 -12.82
CA GLN A 127 -6.30 -0.71 -12.27
C GLN A 127 -6.69 -1.14 -10.86
N ASN A 128 -7.69 -0.50 -10.26
CA ASN A 128 -8.26 -0.92 -9.00
C ASN A 128 -9.70 -1.37 -9.17
N LEU A 129 -10.03 -2.52 -8.65
CA LEU A 129 -11.37 -3.06 -8.66
C LEU A 129 -11.99 -2.98 -7.26
N THR A 130 -13.13 -2.33 -7.14
CA THR A 130 -13.88 -2.18 -5.89
C THR A 130 -15.29 -2.76 -6.05
N PRO A 131 -15.70 -3.70 -5.18
CA PRO A 131 -14.94 -4.37 -4.12
C PRO A 131 -13.93 -5.39 -4.68
N SER A 132 -12.95 -5.76 -3.84
CA SER A 132 -12.01 -6.86 -4.15
C SER A 132 -12.74 -8.16 -4.41
N ARG A 133 -12.26 -8.95 -5.37
CA ARG A 133 -12.86 -10.24 -5.76
C ARG A 133 -12.16 -11.38 -5.05
N PHE A 134 -12.49 -11.65 -3.80
CA PHE A 134 -11.88 -12.73 -3.01
C PHE A 134 -12.39 -14.12 -3.41
N SER A 135 -13.66 -14.25 -3.75
CA SER A 135 -14.26 -15.49 -4.23
C SER A 135 -15.37 -15.23 -5.26
N LYS A 136 -15.73 -16.28 -6.01
CA LYS A 136 -16.92 -16.29 -6.86
C LYS A 136 -18.18 -16.71 -6.08
N ASP A 137 -18.00 -17.40 -4.96
CA ASP A 137 -19.09 -17.75 -4.04
C ASP A 137 -19.41 -16.53 -3.16
N PRO A 138 -20.68 -16.09 -3.10
CA PRO A 138 -21.04 -14.89 -2.36
C PRO A 138 -20.86 -14.99 -0.84
N GLU A 139 -21.06 -16.17 -0.25
CA GLU A 139 -20.89 -16.37 1.19
C GLU A 139 -19.42 -16.37 1.57
N GLU A 140 -18.60 -17.07 0.79
CA GLU A 140 -17.15 -17.06 0.95
C GLU A 140 -16.57 -15.65 0.72
N GLN A 141 -17.02 -14.94 -0.32
CA GLN A 141 -16.65 -13.56 -0.60
C GLN A 141 -16.91 -12.66 0.61
N ALA A 142 -18.10 -12.72 1.19
CA ALA A 142 -18.48 -11.91 2.34
C ALA A 142 -17.64 -12.26 3.59
N SER A 143 -17.40 -13.54 3.82
CA SER A 143 -16.60 -14.03 4.95
C SER A 143 -15.15 -13.56 4.85
N ILE A 144 -14.52 -13.68 3.69
CA ILE A 144 -13.13 -13.25 3.46
C ILE A 144 -13.04 -11.73 3.56
N SER A 145 -13.94 -10.98 2.92
CA SER A 145 -13.97 -9.52 3.01
C SER A 145 -14.08 -9.04 4.46
N LYS A 146 -14.93 -9.70 5.26
CA LYS A 146 -15.04 -9.39 6.68
C LYS A 146 -13.74 -9.66 7.42
N SER A 147 -13.10 -10.81 7.23
CA SER A 147 -11.83 -11.16 7.87
C SER A 147 -10.73 -10.16 7.54
N VAL A 148 -10.63 -9.72 6.30
CA VAL A 148 -9.68 -8.69 5.87
C VAL A 148 -9.97 -7.37 6.60
N ARG A 149 -11.23 -6.90 6.57
CA ARG A 149 -11.62 -5.64 7.23
C ARG A 149 -11.39 -5.68 8.75
N ASP A 150 -11.69 -6.80 9.41
CA ASP A 150 -11.43 -6.97 10.85
C ASP A 150 -9.93 -6.84 11.17
N THR A 151 -9.06 -7.35 10.28
CA THR A 151 -7.60 -7.19 10.42
C THR A 151 -7.18 -5.73 10.24
N LEU A 152 -7.68 -5.06 9.20
CA LEU A 152 -7.38 -3.64 8.94
C LEU A 152 -7.86 -2.76 10.11
N GLU A 153 -9.04 -3.02 10.66
CA GLU A 153 -9.55 -2.34 11.85
C GLU A 153 -8.63 -2.54 13.06
N SER A 154 -8.18 -3.78 13.28
CA SER A 154 -7.28 -4.09 14.39
C SER A 154 -5.95 -3.32 14.29
N VAL A 155 -5.41 -3.18 13.08
CA VAL A 155 -4.21 -2.37 12.82
C VAL A 155 -4.46 -0.89 13.09
N ALA A 156 -5.58 -0.36 12.59
CA ALA A 156 -5.93 1.04 12.81
C ALA A 156 -6.12 1.37 14.29
N ARG A 157 -6.73 0.46 15.06
CA ARG A 157 -6.87 0.58 16.51
C ARG A 157 -5.51 0.55 17.22
N ALA A 158 -4.62 -0.36 16.82
CA ALA A 158 -3.28 -0.48 17.40
C ALA A 158 -2.40 0.76 17.15
N LEU A 159 -2.69 1.50 16.08
CA LEU A 159 -1.99 2.74 15.71
C LEU A 159 -2.74 4.02 16.14
N ASP A 160 -3.84 3.89 16.88
CA ASP A 160 -4.69 5.02 17.31
C ASP A 160 -5.09 5.95 16.14
N VAL A 161 -5.43 5.35 14.99
CA VAL A 161 -5.83 6.13 13.82
C VAL A 161 -7.05 6.98 14.13
N THR A 162 -6.99 8.28 13.82
CA THR A 162 -8.11 9.22 13.94
C THR A 162 -8.36 9.94 12.61
N GLY A 163 -9.63 10.12 12.25
CA GLY A 163 -10.03 10.74 10.98
C GLY A 163 -10.19 9.70 9.89
N TYR A 164 -9.27 9.63 8.97
CA TYR A 164 -9.33 8.67 7.86
C TYR A 164 -7.92 8.19 7.50
N CYS A 165 -7.82 7.00 6.96
CA CYS A 165 -6.58 6.48 6.41
C CYS A 165 -6.85 5.44 5.32
N ARG A 166 -5.78 4.97 4.69
CA ARG A 166 -5.77 3.84 3.76
C ARG A 166 -4.70 2.87 4.24
N ILE A 167 -5.05 1.60 4.29
CA ILE A 167 -4.14 0.52 4.67
C ILE A 167 -4.00 -0.41 3.49
N ASP A 168 -2.76 -0.61 3.05
CA ASP A 168 -2.42 -1.49 1.95
C ASP A 168 -1.92 -2.82 2.50
N ALA A 169 -2.40 -3.93 1.93
CA ALA A 169 -2.10 -5.26 2.43
C ALA A 169 -2.06 -6.30 1.32
N PHE A 170 -1.28 -7.35 1.53
CA PHE A 170 -1.43 -8.60 0.79
C PHE A 170 -2.42 -9.53 1.48
N VAL A 171 -3.25 -10.20 0.71
CA VAL A 171 -4.19 -11.21 1.19
C VAL A 171 -3.86 -12.55 0.56
N ARG A 172 -3.57 -13.54 1.40
CA ARG A 172 -3.44 -14.95 1.02
C ARG A 172 -4.69 -15.71 1.41
N ILE A 173 -5.26 -16.45 0.48
CA ILE A 173 -6.41 -17.32 0.71
C ILE A 173 -5.96 -18.75 0.46
N PHE A 174 -6.17 -19.63 1.43
CA PHE A 174 -5.72 -21.01 1.40
C PHE A 174 -6.88 -21.96 1.11
N SER A 175 -6.56 -23.15 0.60
CA SER A 175 -7.55 -24.18 0.25
C SER A 175 -8.36 -24.71 1.45
N ASP A 176 -7.87 -24.53 2.66
CA ASP A 176 -8.54 -24.88 3.91
C ASP A 176 -9.49 -23.79 4.42
N GLY A 177 -9.64 -22.69 3.68
CA GLY A 177 -10.46 -21.52 4.03
C GLY A 177 -9.75 -20.52 4.95
N ARG A 178 -8.50 -20.74 5.34
CA ARG A 178 -7.71 -19.79 6.10
C ARG A 178 -7.41 -18.56 5.25
N VAL A 179 -7.52 -17.37 5.84
CA VAL A 179 -7.20 -16.07 5.26
C VAL A 179 -6.07 -15.44 6.07
N GLU A 180 -5.04 -15.00 5.39
CA GLU A 180 -3.93 -14.27 5.98
C GLU A 180 -3.84 -12.89 5.35
N THR A 181 -3.91 -11.85 6.17
CA THR A 181 -3.78 -10.45 5.74
C THR A 181 -2.44 -9.92 6.26
N ILE A 182 -1.55 -9.56 5.35
CA ILE A 182 -0.18 -9.10 5.63
C ILE A 182 -0.12 -7.61 5.29
N ILE A 183 0.08 -6.77 6.30
CA ILE A 183 0.10 -5.31 6.12
C ILE A 183 1.37 -4.89 5.38
N ILE A 184 1.20 -4.04 4.38
CA ILE A 184 2.28 -3.40 3.62
C ILE A 184 2.59 -2.05 4.23
N GLU A 185 1.58 -1.16 4.26
CA GLU A 185 1.75 0.21 4.77
C GLU A 185 0.43 0.81 5.25
N VAL A 186 0.53 1.86 6.06
CA VAL A 186 -0.61 2.67 6.50
C VAL A 186 -0.40 4.11 6.05
N ASN A 187 -1.28 4.57 5.17
CA ASN A 187 -1.26 5.91 4.61
C ASN A 187 -2.19 6.82 5.43
N SER A 188 -1.64 7.66 6.29
CA SER A 188 -2.39 8.55 7.19
C SER A 188 -3.08 9.72 6.48
N LEU A 189 -2.60 10.10 5.30
CA LEU A 189 -3.18 11.14 4.43
C LEU A 189 -3.27 10.60 2.99
N PRO A 190 -4.15 9.64 2.73
CA PRO A 190 -4.29 9.09 1.38
C PRO A 190 -4.77 10.17 0.41
N GLY A 191 -4.38 10.03 -0.85
CA GLY A 191 -4.81 10.94 -1.91
C GLY A 191 -6.34 11.04 -1.98
N MET A 192 -6.84 12.27 -2.17
CA MET A 192 -8.27 12.61 -2.19
C MET A 192 -8.71 13.15 -3.55
N THR A 193 -8.11 12.67 -4.64
CA THR A 193 -8.61 12.96 -5.97
C THR A 193 -9.83 12.12 -6.31
N PRO A 194 -10.75 12.56 -7.17
CA PRO A 194 -11.96 11.81 -7.52
C PRO A 194 -11.71 10.40 -8.07
N ALA A 195 -10.52 10.15 -8.59
CA ALA A 195 -10.13 8.85 -9.15
C ALA A 195 -9.55 7.88 -8.11
N THR A 196 -9.38 8.30 -6.85
CA THR A 196 -8.79 7.43 -5.82
C THR A 196 -9.77 6.40 -5.30
N CYS A 197 -9.25 5.21 -4.93
CA CYS A 197 -10.05 4.08 -4.45
C CYS A 197 -10.96 4.45 -3.28
N ILE A 198 -10.51 5.33 -2.39
CA ILE A 198 -11.23 5.64 -1.16
C ILE A 198 -12.63 6.23 -1.42
N TYR A 199 -12.81 6.98 -2.51
CA TYR A 199 -14.14 7.48 -2.90
C TYR A 199 -15.04 6.38 -3.43
N HIS A 200 -14.51 5.43 -4.19
CA HIS A 200 -15.28 4.27 -4.65
C HIS A 200 -15.68 3.39 -3.46
N GLN A 201 -14.76 3.16 -2.54
CA GLN A 201 -15.00 2.41 -1.31
C GLN A 201 -16.04 3.09 -0.43
N ALA A 202 -15.90 4.38 -0.16
CA ALA A 202 -16.87 5.16 0.59
C ALA A 202 -18.27 5.15 -0.09
N SER A 203 -18.32 5.23 -1.42
CA SER A 203 -19.57 5.18 -2.18
C SER A 203 -20.30 3.84 -2.02
N ILE A 204 -19.58 2.71 -2.07
CA ILE A 204 -20.16 1.37 -1.83
C ILE A 204 -20.71 1.27 -0.40
N ASN A 205 -20.06 1.93 0.56
CA ASN A 205 -20.51 2.01 1.95
C ASN A 205 -21.59 3.11 2.18
N GLY A 206 -22.14 3.68 1.11
CA GLY A 206 -23.30 4.57 1.14
C GLY A 206 -22.99 6.05 1.25
N TYR A 207 -21.74 6.46 1.25
CA TYR A 207 -21.36 7.88 1.31
C TYR A 207 -21.44 8.54 -0.06
N LYS A 208 -22.02 9.72 -0.11
CA LYS A 208 -21.75 10.66 -1.20
C LYS A 208 -20.41 11.36 -0.97
N PRO A 209 -19.71 11.80 -2.02
CA PRO A 209 -18.38 12.42 -1.86
C PRO A 209 -18.34 13.55 -0.83
N PHE A 210 -19.35 14.43 -0.82
CA PHE A 210 -19.41 15.53 0.14
C PHE A 210 -19.73 15.09 1.57
N GLU A 211 -20.45 13.98 1.76
CA GLU A 211 -20.74 13.40 3.08
C GLU A 211 -19.47 12.81 3.67
N PHE A 212 -18.69 12.08 2.86
CA PHE A 212 -17.39 11.55 3.27
C PHE A 212 -16.42 12.66 3.68
N ILE A 213 -16.29 13.72 2.86
CA ILE A 213 -15.47 14.89 3.21
C ILE A 213 -15.93 15.54 4.52
N ARG A 214 -17.23 15.66 4.74
CA ARG A 214 -17.78 16.22 5.98
C ARG A 214 -17.42 15.38 7.20
N GLU A 215 -17.45 14.05 7.10
CA GLU A 215 -17.05 13.18 8.22
C GLU A 215 -15.59 13.38 8.57
N ILE A 216 -14.71 13.49 7.58
CA ILE A 216 -13.29 13.78 7.79
C ILE A 216 -13.09 15.14 8.49
N LEU A 217 -13.78 16.18 8.04
CA LEU A 217 -13.66 17.53 8.59
C LEU A 217 -14.11 17.64 10.05
N LYS A 218 -15.12 16.86 10.47
CA LYS A 218 -15.56 16.82 11.88
C LYS A 218 -14.43 16.48 12.84
N PHE A 219 -13.51 15.59 12.45
CA PHE A 219 -12.34 15.28 13.26
C PHE A 219 -11.37 16.46 13.38
N GLY A 220 -11.21 17.25 12.33
CA GLY A 220 -10.36 18.45 12.33
C GLY A 220 -10.91 19.52 13.28
N GLU A 221 -12.21 19.75 13.27
CA GLU A 221 -12.88 20.75 14.11
C GLU A 221 -12.77 20.42 15.61
N ASN A 222 -12.84 19.16 15.98
CA ASN A 222 -12.75 18.69 17.36
C ASN A 222 -11.33 18.70 17.95
N ARG A 223 -10.27 18.86 17.12
CA ARG A 223 -8.88 18.93 17.59
C ARG A 223 -8.45 20.33 18.05
N THR A 224 -9.23 21.34 17.79
CA THR A 224 -8.95 22.74 18.14
C THR A 224 -9.71 23.23 19.37
N ALA A 225 -10.48 22.38 20.02
CA ALA A 225 -11.16 22.60 21.28
C ALA A 225 -10.44 21.79 22.37
#